data_71773e6f772269e70b9e3f52b7cf81bf
#
_entry.id   71773e6f772269e70b9e3f52b7cf81bf
#
_cell.length_a   1.000
_cell.length_b   1.000
_cell.length_c   1.000
_cell.angle_alpha   90.00
_cell.angle_beta   90.00
_cell.angle_gamma   90.00
#
_symmetry.space_group_name_H-M   'P 1'
#
loop_
_entity.id
_entity.type
_entity.pdbx_description
1 polymer ?
#
loop_
_entity_poly.entity_id
_entity_poly.type
_entity_poly.pdbx_seq_one_letter_code
_entity_poly.pdbx_strand_id
1 'polypeptide(L)'
;MKKELFKLREECAKCLLCFDPVCTKACKNGLDPARAVRSVRFENEKQAAEYLDGSICEKCEGDCEKACIHYDAPLRIKEIAERLPEKTSDLKKADLSIDFCGVHCENPFFLSSSIVAGNYDMCARAFDAGWGGVVYKTVGFLIPEELSPRFDSVHKEGTPFIGFKNLEQISDHSLEENLETFRKLKKNYPSKILVASIMGRDENEWTELARLVTEAGADIIECNFSCPQMVGEGLGSDIGQNPELVSKYTAAVKKGTNIPVLAKMTPNIGRMEVPAITAVEAGADGLAAINTIKSITNINEDTMTSYPDVGGRSSVGGYSGKAVKPIALRFIHDMAKCEKLKGIPISGIGGIETWHDALEFILLGSSNIQITTSVMQYGYRIIDDLISGMQRYMWEHHIDKLSDIVGAALENVVPAEELSRNTISYPMFDKNK
;
A
#
# COMPACT_ATOMS: atom_id res chain seq x y z
N MET A 1 19.15 19.93 -13.32
CA MET A 1 18.06 19.57 -12.39
C MET A 1 17.94 18.05 -12.16
N LYS A 2 17.69 17.20 -13.17
CA LYS A 2 17.55 15.73 -12.97
C LYS A 2 18.79 15.03 -12.37
N LYS A 3 19.99 15.45 -12.73
CA LYS A 3 21.25 14.84 -12.27
C LYS A 3 21.58 15.16 -10.80
N GLU A 4 21.20 16.34 -10.32
CA GLU A 4 21.37 16.75 -8.91
C GLU A 4 20.35 16.08 -8.01
N LEU A 5 19.08 15.96 -8.44
CA LEU A 5 18.03 15.21 -7.73
C LEU A 5 18.40 13.72 -7.59
N PHE A 6 18.97 13.13 -8.62
CA PHE A 6 19.40 11.73 -8.58
C PHE A 6 20.48 11.51 -7.50
N LYS A 7 21.51 12.37 -7.43
CA LYS A 7 22.54 12.30 -6.39
C LYS A 7 21.99 12.51 -4.98
N LEU A 8 21.04 13.42 -4.80
CA LEU A 8 20.40 13.69 -3.53
C LEU A 8 19.67 12.44 -3.00
N ARG A 9 18.89 11.78 -3.86
CA ARG A 9 18.18 10.55 -3.51
C ARG A 9 19.13 9.38 -3.21
N GLU A 10 20.23 9.25 -3.97
CA GLU A 10 21.27 8.25 -3.70
C GLU A 10 21.90 8.43 -2.32
N GLU A 11 22.20 9.66 -1.91
CA GLU A 11 22.73 9.94 -0.59
C GLU A 11 21.72 9.59 0.51
N CYS A 12 20.45 10.00 0.33
CA CYS A 12 19.38 9.71 1.29
C CYS A 12 19.04 8.21 1.34
N ALA A 13 19.24 7.45 0.26
CA ALA A 13 19.02 6.01 0.22
C ALA A 13 19.92 5.22 1.18
N LYS A 14 21.06 5.76 1.59
CA LYS A 14 21.95 5.16 2.58
C LYS A 14 21.37 5.19 4.01
N CYS A 15 20.34 6.00 4.27
CA CYS A 15 19.76 6.16 5.61
C CYS A 15 19.15 4.86 6.10
N LEU A 16 19.47 4.47 7.33
CA LEU A 16 18.95 3.27 7.99
C LEU A 16 17.56 3.48 8.60
N LEU A 17 16.96 4.67 8.47
CA LEU A 17 15.62 5.03 8.96
C LEU A 17 15.42 4.71 10.46
N CYS A 18 16.37 5.08 11.30
CA CYS A 18 16.38 4.80 12.74
C CYS A 18 15.03 5.15 13.38
N PHE A 19 14.53 4.24 14.23
CA PHE A 19 13.31 4.48 15.01
C PHE A 19 13.50 5.66 15.98
N ASP A 20 14.66 5.70 16.64
CA ASP A 20 15.09 6.77 17.54
C ASP A 20 16.31 7.49 16.94
N PRO A 21 16.07 8.54 16.09
CA PRO A 21 17.11 9.11 15.24
C PRO A 21 18.11 9.96 16.04
N VAL A 22 19.31 9.44 16.24
CA VAL A 22 20.40 10.17 16.92
C VAL A 22 20.82 11.44 16.19
N CYS A 23 20.72 11.50 14.87
CA CYS A 23 21.02 12.69 14.08
C CYS A 23 20.08 13.87 14.43
N THR A 24 18.79 13.61 14.61
CA THR A 24 17.83 14.64 15.03
C THR A 24 18.11 15.10 16.47
N LYS A 25 18.42 14.17 17.39
CA LYS A 25 18.78 14.50 18.76
C LYS A 25 20.06 15.32 18.88
N ALA A 26 21.02 15.06 18.00
CA ALA A 26 22.30 15.77 17.99
C ALA A 26 22.25 17.15 17.29
N CYS A 27 21.14 17.50 16.64
CA CYS A 27 21.01 18.78 15.95
C CYS A 27 20.85 19.93 16.95
N LYS A 28 21.90 20.73 17.19
CA LYS A 28 21.87 21.88 18.09
C LYS A 28 20.94 23.03 17.67
N ASN A 29 20.52 23.03 16.38
CA ASN A 29 19.65 24.06 15.83
C ASN A 29 18.16 23.66 15.87
N GLY A 30 17.82 22.51 16.47
CA GLY A 30 16.44 22.05 16.59
C GLY A 30 15.77 21.63 15.27
N LEU A 31 16.56 21.39 14.22
CA LEU A 31 16.08 20.88 12.94
C LEU A 31 15.86 19.36 13.03
N ASP A 32 15.14 18.78 12.04
CA ASP A 32 14.87 17.34 11.99
C ASP A 32 15.52 16.66 10.75
N PRO A 33 16.82 16.36 10.81
CA PRO A 33 17.54 15.71 9.71
C PRO A 33 16.92 14.34 9.32
N ALA A 34 16.46 13.56 10.29
CA ALA A 34 15.91 12.24 10.03
C ALA A 34 14.63 12.31 9.19
N ARG A 35 13.72 13.25 9.51
CA ARG A 35 12.52 13.47 8.70
C ARG A 35 12.86 13.98 7.32
N ALA A 36 13.76 14.95 7.21
CA ALA A 36 14.18 15.47 5.91
C ALA A 36 14.74 14.38 4.99
N VAL A 37 15.68 13.58 5.49
CA VAL A 37 16.28 12.47 4.73
C VAL A 37 15.22 11.44 4.32
N ARG A 38 14.29 11.11 5.23
CA ARG A 38 13.18 10.20 4.92
C ARG A 38 12.30 10.77 3.81
N SER A 39 11.91 12.04 3.91
CA SER A 39 11.06 12.69 2.89
C SER A 39 11.70 12.69 1.52
N VAL A 40 13.01 12.98 1.41
CA VAL A 40 13.74 12.85 0.13
C VAL A 40 13.69 11.41 -0.40
N ARG A 41 13.87 10.42 0.47
CA ARG A 41 13.83 9.00 0.09
C ARG A 41 12.46 8.59 -0.47
N PHE A 42 11.38 9.20 0.03
CA PHE A 42 10.01 8.99 -0.44
C PHE A 42 9.55 10.01 -1.50
N GLU A 43 10.50 10.61 -2.22
CA GLU A 43 10.24 11.52 -3.33
C GLU A 43 9.45 12.78 -2.94
N ASN A 44 9.68 13.25 -1.71
CA ASN A 44 9.00 14.39 -1.13
C ASN A 44 10.00 15.49 -0.72
N GLU A 45 10.85 15.93 -1.69
CA GLU A 45 11.95 16.86 -1.46
C GLU A 45 11.44 18.22 -0.94
N LYS A 46 10.27 18.67 -1.40
CA LYS A 46 9.67 19.92 -0.92
C LYS A 46 9.26 19.84 0.54
N GLN A 47 8.79 18.68 1.01
CA GLN A 47 8.51 18.45 2.43
C GLN A 47 9.81 18.35 3.24
N ALA A 48 10.87 17.77 2.68
CA ALA A 48 12.16 17.71 3.33
C ALA A 48 12.71 19.11 3.66
N ALA A 49 12.46 20.10 2.79
CA ALA A 49 12.84 21.49 3.00
C ALA A 49 12.16 22.14 4.23
N GLU A 50 11.02 21.62 4.68
CA GLU A 50 10.37 22.11 5.91
C GLU A 50 11.12 21.68 7.17
N TYR A 51 11.92 20.61 7.10
CA TYR A 51 12.63 20.03 8.24
C TYR A 51 14.10 20.45 8.31
N LEU A 52 14.72 20.88 7.22
CA LEU A 52 16.08 21.38 7.15
C LEU A 52 16.14 22.78 6.55
N ASP A 53 17.17 23.53 6.93
CA ASP A 53 17.46 24.86 6.40
C ASP A 53 18.92 24.91 5.96
N GLY A 54 19.15 25.05 4.65
CA GLY A 54 20.49 25.06 4.05
C GLY A 54 21.38 26.16 4.62
N SER A 55 20.85 27.37 4.88
CA SER A 55 21.60 28.51 5.41
C SER A 55 22.05 28.32 6.86
N ILE A 56 21.27 27.58 7.65
CA ILE A 56 21.61 27.19 9.02
C ILE A 56 22.63 26.04 8.98
N CYS A 57 22.38 25.05 8.14
CA CYS A 57 23.22 23.86 8.02
C CYS A 57 24.63 24.19 7.51
N GLU A 58 24.77 25.14 6.58
CA GLU A 58 26.06 25.61 6.07
C GLU A 58 27.00 26.08 7.19
N LYS A 59 26.47 26.81 8.17
CA LYS A 59 27.20 27.44 9.27
C LYS A 59 27.41 26.55 10.50
N CYS A 60 26.74 25.38 10.56
CA CYS A 60 26.82 24.50 11.72
C CYS A 60 28.02 23.54 11.66
N GLU A 61 28.37 22.94 12.82
CA GLU A 61 29.51 22.00 12.93
C GLU A 61 29.18 20.57 12.45
N GLY A 62 27.94 20.28 11.99
CA GLY A 62 27.54 18.98 11.50
C GLY A 62 27.44 17.91 12.58
N ASP A 63 27.03 18.25 13.80
CA ASP A 63 26.89 17.28 14.90
C ASP A 63 25.95 16.13 14.54
N CYS A 64 24.91 16.38 13.73
CA CYS A 64 24.00 15.35 13.22
C CYS A 64 24.71 14.32 12.32
N GLU A 65 25.69 14.74 11.51
CA GLU A 65 26.49 13.85 10.66
C GLU A 65 27.44 13.01 11.53
N LYS A 66 28.11 13.63 12.51
CA LYS A 66 29.02 12.95 13.46
C LYS A 66 28.28 11.90 14.31
N ALA A 67 27.02 12.15 14.62
CA ALA A 67 26.18 11.23 15.41
C ALA A 67 25.55 10.11 14.59
N CYS A 68 25.68 10.12 13.24
CA CYS A 68 25.08 9.11 12.39
C CYS A 68 25.63 7.71 12.72
N ILE A 69 24.71 6.72 12.95
CA ILE A 69 25.12 5.34 13.24
C ILE A 69 25.65 4.58 12.02
N HIS A 70 25.62 5.17 10.86
CA HIS A 70 26.26 4.64 9.66
C HIS A 70 27.75 5.03 9.67
N TYR A 71 28.51 4.48 10.62
CA TYR A 71 29.85 4.91 11.00
C TYR A 71 30.87 4.99 9.86
N ASP A 72 30.82 4.04 8.92
CA ASP A 72 31.77 3.97 7.81
C ASP A 72 31.41 4.92 6.65
N ALA A 73 30.14 5.33 6.57
CA ALA A 73 29.63 6.22 5.54
C ALA A 73 28.50 7.11 6.06
N PRO A 74 28.77 8.01 7.03
CA PRO A 74 27.74 8.87 7.60
C PRO A 74 27.07 9.72 6.51
N LEU A 75 25.77 9.98 6.68
CA LEU A 75 25.03 10.81 5.74
C LEU A 75 25.55 12.24 5.75
N ARG A 76 25.72 12.81 4.58
CA ARG A 76 26.14 14.20 4.36
C ARG A 76 24.96 15.15 4.46
N ILE A 77 24.43 15.34 5.69
CA ILE A 77 23.18 16.05 5.96
C ILE A 77 23.29 17.53 5.56
N LYS A 78 24.45 18.16 5.73
CA LYS A 78 24.71 19.55 5.29
C LYS A 78 24.56 19.66 3.77
N GLU A 79 25.18 18.74 3.02
CA GLU A 79 25.09 18.72 1.56
C GLU A 79 23.68 18.40 1.08
N ILE A 80 22.95 17.54 1.80
CA ILE A 80 21.52 17.31 1.54
C ILE A 80 20.75 18.62 1.71
N ALA A 81 20.93 19.33 2.83
CA ALA A 81 20.21 20.57 3.12
C ALA A 81 20.47 21.66 2.06
N GLU A 82 21.68 21.78 1.57
CA GLU A 82 22.06 22.74 0.50
C GLU A 82 21.34 22.48 -0.85
N ARG A 83 20.92 21.23 -1.06
CA ARG A 83 20.29 20.80 -2.32
C ARG A 83 18.79 20.69 -2.25
N LEU A 84 18.20 20.90 -1.09
CA LEU A 84 16.74 20.95 -0.96
C LEU A 84 16.19 22.20 -1.67
N PRO A 85 14.96 22.12 -2.21
CA PRO A 85 14.29 23.29 -2.75
C PRO A 85 14.04 24.33 -1.65
N GLU A 86 13.73 25.56 -2.07
CA GLU A 86 13.30 26.60 -1.13
C GLU A 86 12.01 26.19 -0.43
N LYS A 87 11.85 26.62 0.83
CA LYS A 87 10.62 26.43 1.59
C LYS A 87 9.45 27.11 0.88
N THR A 88 8.34 26.43 0.84
CA THR A 88 7.11 27.02 0.30
C THR A 88 6.43 27.86 1.38
N SER A 89 6.36 29.18 1.19
CA SER A 89 5.51 30.03 2.01
C SER A 89 4.04 29.76 1.66
N ASP A 90 3.14 29.84 2.65
CA ASP A 90 1.69 29.82 2.48
C ASP A 90 1.03 28.51 2.01
N LEU A 91 1.73 27.37 2.19
CA LEU A 91 1.16 26.05 1.93
C LEU A 91 -0.11 25.83 2.78
N LYS A 92 -1.26 25.75 2.13
CA LYS A 92 -2.51 25.30 2.77
C LYS A 92 -2.59 23.78 2.67
N LYS A 93 -2.82 23.13 3.79
CA LYS A 93 -3.06 21.68 3.81
C LYS A 93 -4.42 21.39 3.17
N ALA A 94 -4.41 20.71 2.02
CA ALA A 94 -5.62 20.23 1.39
C ALA A 94 -6.31 19.16 2.26
N ASP A 95 -7.63 19.10 2.20
CA ASP A 95 -8.41 18.05 2.83
C ASP A 95 -8.28 16.74 2.02
N LEU A 96 -7.78 15.69 2.66
CA LEU A 96 -7.64 14.36 2.08
C LEU A 96 -8.79 13.43 2.46
N SER A 97 -9.82 13.92 3.14
CA SER A 97 -10.96 13.09 3.50
C SER A 97 -11.65 12.53 2.25
N ILE A 98 -12.13 11.30 2.38
CA ILE A 98 -12.87 10.61 1.34
C ILE A 98 -14.13 9.99 1.93
N ASP A 99 -15.12 9.75 1.07
CA ASP A 99 -16.23 8.85 1.35
C ASP A 99 -15.99 7.55 0.58
N PHE A 100 -15.73 6.46 1.30
CA PHE A 100 -15.43 5.17 0.71
C PHE A 100 -16.53 4.17 1.05
N CYS A 101 -17.32 3.76 0.05
CA CYS A 101 -18.49 2.89 0.23
C CYS A 101 -19.51 3.43 1.26
N GLY A 102 -19.68 4.74 1.35
CA GLY A 102 -20.58 5.39 2.34
C GLY A 102 -19.99 5.56 3.74
N VAL A 103 -18.71 5.23 3.93
CA VAL A 103 -17.98 5.40 5.20
C VAL A 103 -17.01 6.58 5.06
N HIS A 104 -17.14 7.57 5.94
CA HIS A 104 -16.25 8.73 5.97
C HIS A 104 -14.87 8.34 6.52
N CYS A 105 -13.81 8.64 5.76
CA CYS A 105 -12.42 8.37 6.12
C CYS A 105 -11.62 9.69 6.14
N GLU A 106 -10.80 9.92 7.16
CA GLU A 106 -10.02 11.16 7.30
C GLU A 106 -8.94 11.33 6.22
N ASN A 107 -8.50 10.24 5.60
CA ASN A 107 -7.59 10.21 4.45
C ASN A 107 -7.72 8.86 3.71
N PRO A 108 -7.24 8.73 2.46
CA PRO A 108 -7.43 7.55 1.65
C PRO A 108 -6.47 6.38 1.98
N PHE A 109 -5.53 6.54 2.90
CA PHE A 109 -4.45 5.58 3.12
C PHE A 109 -4.78 4.59 4.22
N PHE A 110 -4.86 3.31 3.85
CA PHE A 110 -5.12 2.19 4.75
C PHE A 110 -3.97 1.19 4.74
N LEU A 111 -3.75 0.49 5.85
CA LEU A 111 -2.97 -0.74 5.82
C LEU A 111 -3.75 -1.82 5.09
N SER A 112 -3.09 -2.60 4.24
CA SER A 112 -3.71 -3.77 3.63
C SER A 112 -3.70 -4.97 4.57
N SER A 113 -4.67 -5.86 4.39
CA SER A 113 -4.79 -7.13 5.10
C SER A 113 -3.50 -7.96 5.00
N SER A 114 -2.72 -7.97 6.08
CA SER A 114 -1.41 -8.63 6.13
C SER A 114 -0.82 -8.62 7.54
N ILE A 115 0.42 -9.08 7.66
CA ILE A 115 1.17 -9.10 8.92
C ILE A 115 1.30 -7.71 9.58
N VAL A 116 1.31 -6.61 8.83
CA VAL A 116 1.44 -5.25 9.43
C VAL A 116 0.17 -4.76 10.13
N ALA A 117 -0.93 -5.49 10.01
CA ALA A 117 -2.22 -5.24 10.66
C ALA A 117 -2.77 -6.53 11.31
N GLY A 118 -1.90 -7.36 11.89
CA GLY A 118 -2.25 -8.68 12.40
C GLY A 118 -2.61 -8.74 13.88
N ASN A 119 -2.46 -7.65 14.64
CA ASN A 119 -2.81 -7.58 16.06
C ASN A 119 -3.11 -6.15 16.50
N TYR A 120 -3.56 -6.02 17.77
CA TYR A 120 -3.93 -4.72 18.32
C TYR A 120 -2.80 -3.69 18.27
N ASP A 121 -1.59 -4.05 18.70
CA ASP A 121 -0.49 -3.10 18.81
C ASP A 121 -0.02 -2.57 17.44
N MET A 122 -0.04 -3.41 16.42
CA MET A 122 0.27 -3.01 15.05
C MET A 122 -0.77 -2.01 14.51
N CYS A 123 -2.05 -2.30 14.69
CA CYS A 123 -3.13 -1.41 14.26
C CYS A 123 -3.11 -0.08 15.04
N ALA A 124 -2.92 -0.13 16.36
CA ALA A 124 -2.82 1.05 17.21
C ALA A 124 -1.66 1.97 16.78
N ARG A 125 -0.47 1.40 16.52
CA ARG A 125 0.69 2.16 16.00
C ARG A 125 0.42 2.80 14.64
N ALA A 126 -0.33 2.12 13.79
CA ALA A 126 -0.73 2.70 12.51
C ALA A 126 -1.67 3.90 12.70
N PHE A 127 -2.68 3.75 13.55
CA PHE A 127 -3.62 4.83 13.86
C PHE A 127 -2.92 6.03 14.52
N ASP A 128 -2.03 5.77 15.48
CA ASP A 128 -1.22 6.81 16.12
C ASP A 128 -0.28 7.53 15.13
N ALA A 129 0.19 6.84 14.09
CA ALA A 129 1.00 7.42 13.04
C ALA A 129 0.20 8.27 12.04
N GLY A 130 -1.14 8.15 11.98
CA GLY A 130 -2.01 8.94 11.10
C GLY A 130 -2.66 8.16 9.94
N TRP A 131 -2.56 6.84 9.91
CA TRP A 131 -3.32 6.04 8.92
C TRP A 131 -4.82 6.23 9.11
N GLY A 132 -5.56 6.44 8.02
CA GLY A 132 -7.02 6.64 8.03
C GLY A 132 -7.78 5.38 8.40
N GLY A 133 -7.25 4.21 8.03
CA GLY A 133 -7.84 2.92 8.33
C GLY A 133 -6.84 1.77 8.28
N VAL A 134 -7.31 0.62 8.71
CA VAL A 134 -6.60 -0.66 8.58
C VAL A 134 -7.53 -1.72 8.03
N VAL A 135 -7.03 -2.52 7.08
CA VAL A 135 -7.64 -3.81 6.75
C VAL A 135 -6.90 -4.85 7.58
N TYR A 136 -7.59 -5.39 8.57
CA TYR A 136 -7.01 -6.36 9.50
C TYR A 136 -6.63 -7.66 8.79
N LYS A 137 -5.57 -8.35 9.28
CA LYS A 137 -5.16 -9.66 8.73
C LYS A 137 -6.37 -10.59 8.67
N THR A 138 -6.55 -11.27 7.54
CA THR A 138 -7.74 -12.07 7.27
C THR A 138 -8.03 -13.05 8.41
N VAL A 139 -9.27 -13.06 8.89
CA VAL A 139 -9.76 -13.95 9.94
C VAL A 139 -10.70 -15.02 9.38
N GLY A 140 -10.73 -16.17 10.02
CA GLY A 140 -11.59 -17.29 9.66
C GLY A 140 -11.79 -18.23 10.85
N PHE A 141 -12.54 -19.29 10.65
CA PHE A 141 -12.67 -20.36 11.66
C PHE A 141 -11.43 -21.28 11.70
N LEU A 142 -10.66 -21.33 10.62
CA LEU A 142 -9.43 -22.09 10.55
C LEU A 142 -8.28 -21.27 11.17
N ILE A 143 -7.50 -21.91 12.02
CA ILE A 143 -6.23 -21.39 12.53
C ILE A 143 -5.11 -22.13 11.81
N PRO A 144 -4.33 -21.48 10.94
CA PRO A 144 -3.24 -22.15 10.22
C PRO A 144 -2.02 -22.35 11.13
N GLU A 145 -1.25 -23.40 10.85
CA GLU A 145 0.10 -23.53 11.39
C GLU A 145 1.06 -22.60 10.63
N GLU A 146 1.75 -21.74 11.35
CA GLU A 146 2.69 -20.81 10.73
C GLU A 146 3.95 -21.51 10.24
N LEU A 147 4.34 -21.19 9.00
CA LEU A 147 5.61 -21.62 8.42
C LEU A 147 6.75 -20.68 8.82
N SER A 148 7.98 -21.22 8.94
CA SER A 148 9.19 -20.42 9.17
C SER A 148 10.40 -21.06 8.49
N PRO A 149 11.20 -20.30 7.71
CA PRO A 149 10.97 -18.89 7.28
C PRO A 149 9.82 -18.78 6.27
N ARG A 150 9.15 -17.61 6.23
CA ARG A 150 7.99 -17.41 5.35
C ARG A 150 8.15 -16.31 4.33
N PHE A 151 9.30 -15.63 4.32
CA PHE A 151 9.54 -14.49 3.42
C PHE A 151 10.82 -14.70 2.62
N ASP A 152 10.80 -14.19 1.39
CA ASP A 152 11.95 -14.05 0.52
C ASP A 152 11.89 -12.71 -0.23
N SER A 153 13.04 -12.16 -0.60
CA SER A 153 13.11 -10.87 -1.29
C SER A 153 13.95 -10.96 -2.56
N VAL A 154 13.52 -10.23 -3.58
CA VAL A 154 14.25 -10.09 -4.84
C VAL A 154 14.91 -8.73 -4.88
N HIS A 155 16.24 -8.72 -5.00
CA HIS A 155 17.06 -7.53 -5.04
C HIS A 155 17.63 -7.31 -6.44
N LYS A 156 17.94 -6.05 -6.71
CA LYS A 156 18.84 -5.65 -7.78
C LYS A 156 20.05 -5.02 -7.12
N GLU A 157 21.26 -5.30 -7.63
CA GLU A 157 22.51 -4.79 -7.09
C GLU A 157 22.46 -3.27 -6.82
N GLY A 158 22.89 -2.86 -5.64
CA GLY A 158 22.91 -1.47 -5.20
C GLY A 158 21.56 -0.83 -4.90
N THR A 159 20.46 -1.60 -4.86
CA THR A 159 19.12 -1.09 -4.54
C THR A 159 18.47 -1.87 -3.38
N PRO A 160 17.51 -1.26 -2.66
CA PRO A 160 16.60 -2.01 -1.82
C PRO A 160 15.88 -3.11 -2.61
N PHE A 161 15.28 -4.08 -1.93
CA PHE A 161 14.54 -5.11 -2.64
C PHE A 161 13.38 -4.49 -3.45
N ILE A 162 13.17 -5.02 -4.66
CA ILE A 162 12.12 -4.56 -5.58
C ILE A 162 10.91 -5.48 -5.56
N GLY A 163 11.08 -6.72 -5.10
CA GLY A 163 10.05 -7.74 -5.00
C GLY A 163 10.16 -8.52 -3.71
N PHE A 164 9.03 -9.01 -3.23
CA PHE A 164 8.90 -9.67 -1.96
C PHE A 164 7.93 -10.84 -2.07
N LYS A 165 8.40 -12.04 -1.79
CA LYS A 165 7.57 -13.26 -1.74
C LYS A 165 7.21 -13.60 -0.31
N ASN A 166 5.98 -14.00 -0.10
CA ASN A 166 5.50 -14.50 1.18
C ASN A 166 4.78 -15.83 1.06
N LEU A 167 4.83 -16.62 2.14
CA LEU A 167 4.05 -17.83 2.38
C LEU A 167 3.02 -17.59 3.49
N GLU A 168 2.62 -16.32 3.70
CA GLU A 168 1.64 -15.90 4.69
C GLU A 168 0.28 -16.52 4.42
N GLN A 169 -0.36 -16.94 5.49
CA GLN A 169 -1.73 -17.42 5.50
C GLN A 169 -2.65 -16.40 6.21
N ILE A 170 -3.83 -16.83 6.59
CA ILE A 170 -4.75 -16.01 7.40
C ILE A 170 -4.23 -15.87 8.84
N SER A 171 -4.98 -15.20 9.72
CA SER A 171 -4.59 -14.98 11.11
C SER A 171 -4.32 -16.31 11.84
N ASP A 172 -3.22 -16.34 12.57
CA ASP A 172 -2.77 -17.44 13.45
C ASP A 172 -3.37 -17.36 14.87
N HIS A 173 -4.18 -16.31 15.13
CA HIS A 173 -4.96 -16.18 16.34
C HIS A 173 -6.36 -16.78 16.16
N SER A 174 -6.97 -17.19 17.26
CA SER A 174 -8.36 -17.66 17.25
C SER A 174 -9.31 -16.54 16.80
N LEU A 175 -10.47 -16.94 16.27
CA LEU A 175 -11.49 -15.97 15.86
C LEU A 175 -11.90 -15.06 17.02
N GLU A 176 -12.10 -15.62 18.25
CA GLU A 176 -12.50 -14.83 19.41
C GLU A 176 -11.44 -13.79 19.81
N GLU A 177 -10.15 -14.13 19.80
CA GLU A 177 -9.06 -13.18 20.06
C GLU A 177 -9.05 -12.02 19.04
N ASN A 178 -9.30 -12.35 17.77
CA ASN A 178 -9.42 -11.34 16.72
C ASN A 178 -10.64 -10.44 16.92
N LEU A 179 -11.81 -11.00 17.25
CA LEU A 179 -13.02 -10.21 17.53
C LEU A 179 -12.87 -9.31 18.75
N GLU A 180 -12.20 -9.79 19.80
CA GLU A 180 -11.86 -8.96 20.96
C GLU A 180 -10.92 -7.81 20.60
N THR A 181 -9.95 -8.06 19.71
CA THR A 181 -9.08 -7.03 19.14
C THR A 181 -9.90 -5.97 18.41
N PHE A 182 -10.90 -6.34 17.61
CA PHE A 182 -11.79 -5.40 16.92
C PHE A 182 -12.56 -4.50 17.89
N ARG A 183 -13.20 -5.11 18.91
CA ARG A 183 -13.90 -4.36 19.97
C ARG A 183 -12.98 -3.36 20.66
N LYS A 184 -11.76 -3.77 21.00
CA LYS A 184 -10.75 -2.93 21.64
C LYS A 184 -10.27 -1.79 20.73
N LEU A 185 -10.04 -2.06 19.45
CA LEU A 185 -9.65 -1.05 18.47
C LEU A 185 -10.74 0.00 18.31
N LYS A 186 -11.99 -0.41 18.10
CA LYS A 186 -13.11 0.53 17.94
C LYS A 186 -13.44 1.32 19.20
N LYS A 187 -13.21 0.75 20.37
CA LYS A 187 -13.32 1.47 21.65
C LYS A 187 -12.28 2.57 21.79
N ASN A 188 -11.03 2.29 21.41
CA ASN A 188 -9.90 3.22 21.62
C ASN A 188 -9.69 4.19 20.44
N TYR A 189 -10.11 3.81 19.25
CA TYR A 189 -9.98 4.56 18.01
C TYR A 189 -11.32 4.66 17.24
N PRO A 190 -12.36 5.27 17.83
CA PRO A 190 -13.72 5.23 17.28
C PRO A 190 -13.86 5.90 15.90
N SER A 191 -13.01 6.87 15.58
CA SER A 191 -13.03 7.60 14.30
C SER A 191 -12.19 6.92 13.20
N LYS A 192 -11.35 5.96 13.57
CA LYS A 192 -10.51 5.24 12.60
C LYS A 192 -11.27 4.07 11.98
N ILE A 193 -11.01 3.81 10.71
CA ILE A 193 -11.73 2.80 9.96
C ILE A 193 -11.10 1.42 10.16
N LEU A 194 -11.90 0.48 10.63
CA LEU A 194 -11.54 -0.93 10.75
C LEU A 194 -12.25 -1.72 9.66
N VAL A 195 -11.48 -2.25 8.71
CA VAL A 195 -11.97 -3.19 7.70
C VAL A 195 -11.64 -4.61 8.16
N ALA A 196 -12.65 -5.45 8.33
CA ALA A 196 -12.47 -6.85 8.65
C ALA A 196 -12.26 -7.68 7.37
N SER A 197 -11.05 -8.15 7.11
CA SER A 197 -10.82 -9.12 6.05
C SER A 197 -11.21 -10.52 6.54
N ILE A 198 -12.09 -11.20 5.82
CA ILE A 198 -12.63 -12.50 6.20
C ILE A 198 -12.44 -13.55 5.12
N MET A 199 -12.37 -14.84 5.52
CA MET A 199 -12.37 -15.99 4.61
C MET A 199 -13.07 -17.18 5.26
N GLY A 200 -14.13 -17.68 4.61
CA GLY A 200 -14.85 -18.88 4.97
C GLY A 200 -14.66 -19.99 3.94
N ARG A 201 -15.03 -21.21 4.29
CA ARG A 201 -14.95 -22.40 3.43
C ARG A 201 -16.26 -22.67 2.67
N ASP A 202 -17.38 -22.25 3.26
CA ASP A 202 -18.71 -22.43 2.70
C ASP A 202 -19.62 -21.24 3.01
N GLU A 203 -20.82 -21.21 2.44
CA GLU A 203 -21.77 -20.12 2.60
C GLU A 203 -22.14 -19.83 4.06
N ASN A 204 -22.20 -20.85 4.91
CA ASN A 204 -22.55 -20.69 6.32
C ASN A 204 -21.41 -19.98 7.06
N GLU A 205 -20.16 -20.41 6.82
CA GLU A 205 -19.00 -19.76 7.42
C GLU A 205 -18.87 -18.30 6.96
N TRP A 206 -19.05 -18.01 5.67
CA TRP A 206 -19.02 -16.65 5.16
C TRP A 206 -20.09 -15.76 5.79
N THR A 207 -21.32 -16.26 5.91
CA THR A 207 -22.44 -15.53 6.53
C THR A 207 -22.18 -15.28 8.02
N GLU A 208 -21.72 -16.30 8.75
CA GLU A 208 -21.46 -16.19 10.18
C GLU A 208 -20.27 -15.31 10.50
N LEU A 209 -19.16 -15.39 9.73
CA LEU A 209 -18.04 -14.48 9.87
C LEU A 209 -18.48 -13.02 9.67
N ALA A 210 -19.28 -12.75 8.63
CA ALA A 210 -19.81 -11.42 8.37
C ALA A 210 -20.62 -10.87 9.55
N ARG A 211 -21.49 -11.69 10.15
CA ARG A 211 -22.26 -11.33 11.33
C ARG A 211 -21.36 -11.01 12.53
N LEU A 212 -20.41 -11.90 12.84
CA LEU A 212 -19.54 -11.78 14.00
C LEU A 212 -18.61 -10.56 13.93
N VAL A 213 -18.00 -10.29 12.77
CA VAL A 213 -17.11 -9.12 12.63
C VAL A 213 -17.91 -7.81 12.65
N THR A 214 -19.14 -7.80 12.13
CA THR A 214 -20.04 -6.66 12.22
C THR A 214 -20.39 -6.35 13.68
N GLU A 215 -20.77 -7.37 14.46
CA GLU A 215 -21.06 -7.25 15.90
C GLU A 215 -19.83 -6.84 16.72
N ALA A 216 -18.64 -7.20 16.27
CA ALA A 216 -17.38 -6.77 16.90
C ALA A 216 -16.99 -5.32 16.57
N GLY A 217 -17.74 -4.65 15.67
CA GLY A 217 -17.60 -3.23 15.37
C GLY A 217 -16.77 -2.91 14.13
N ALA A 218 -16.58 -3.84 13.20
CA ALA A 218 -15.99 -3.52 11.90
C ALA A 218 -16.86 -2.49 11.15
N ASP A 219 -16.20 -1.56 10.44
CA ASP A 219 -16.88 -0.53 9.65
C ASP A 219 -17.15 -1.01 8.22
N ILE A 220 -16.30 -1.88 7.70
CA ILE A 220 -16.36 -2.47 6.34
C ILE A 220 -15.89 -3.92 6.43
N ILE A 221 -16.40 -4.79 5.56
CA ILE A 221 -15.90 -6.16 5.38
C ILE A 221 -15.15 -6.26 4.05
N GLU A 222 -13.98 -6.92 4.04
CA GLU A 222 -13.24 -7.30 2.83
C GLU A 222 -13.29 -8.82 2.66
N CYS A 223 -13.96 -9.29 1.60
CA CYS A 223 -13.99 -10.72 1.24
C CYS A 223 -12.66 -11.11 0.58
N ASN A 224 -11.84 -11.92 1.25
CA ASN A 224 -10.58 -12.39 0.70
C ASN A 224 -10.77 -13.60 -0.22
N PHE A 225 -11.13 -13.35 -1.48
CA PHE A 225 -11.28 -14.38 -2.52
C PHE A 225 -9.96 -14.80 -3.18
N SER A 226 -8.81 -14.38 -2.65
CA SER A 226 -7.60 -14.35 -3.44
C SER A 226 -6.34 -14.84 -2.73
N CYS A 227 -6.46 -15.45 -1.54
CA CYS A 227 -5.30 -15.94 -0.80
C CYS A 227 -4.56 -17.04 -1.60
N PRO A 228 -3.30 -16.82 -2.06
CA PRO A 228 -2.61 -17.77 -2.92
C PRO A 228 -2.12 -19.03 -2.15
N GLN A 229 -2.07 -18.97 -0.83
CA GLN A 229 -1.57 -20.03 0.05
C GLN A 229 -2.65 -21.02 0.51
N MET A 230 -3.91 -20.63 0.40
CA MET A 230 -5.03 -21.49 0.75
C MET A 230 -5.42 -22.29 -0.49
N VAL A 231 -4.93 -23.55 -0.57
CA VAL A 231 -5.13 -24.43 -1.71
C VAL A 231 -6.15 -25.51 -1.35
N GLY A 232 -7.19 -25.64 -2.16
CA GLY A 232 -8.26 -26.62 -2.04
C GLY A 232 -9.45 -26.22 -2.93
N GLU A 233 -10.28 -27.17 -3.36
CA GLU A 233 -11.48 -26.86 -4.13
C GLU A 233 -12.34 -25.85 -3.35
N GLY A 234 -12.53 -24.65 -3.94
CA GLY A 234 -13.34 -23.60 -3.36
C GLY A 234 -12.66 -22.78 -2.25
N LEU A 235 -11.32 -22.74 -2.18
CA LEU A 235 -10.57 -21.92 -1.22
C LEU A 235 -9.62 -20.93 -1.93
N GLY A 236 -9.40 -19.79 -1.27
CA GLY A 236 -8.37 -18.82 -1.66
C GLY A 236 -8.47 -18.34 -3.10
N SER A 237 -7.35 -18.35 -3.83
CA SER A 237 -7.27 -17.84 -5.20
C SER A 237 -8.14 -18.59 -6.23
N ASP A 238 -8.60 -19.78 -5.91
CA ASP A 238 -9.49 -20.54 -6.80
C ASP A 238 -10.91 -19.95 -6.79
N ILE A 239 -11.35 -19.39 -5.65
CA ILE A 239 -12.60 -18.62 -5.58
C ILE A 239 -12.52 -17.42 -6.51
N GLY A 240 -11.48 -16.60 -6.37
CA GLY A 240 -11.37 -15.33 -7.12
C GLY A 240 -11.24 -15.47 -8.63
N GLN A 241 -10.91 -16.67 -9.13
CA GLN A 241 -10.88 -16.98 -10.55
C GLN A 241 -12.21 -17.51 -11.09
N ASN A 242 -13.14 -17.90 -10.19
CA ASN A 242 -14.45 -18.47 -10.55
C ASN A 242 -15.57 -17.46 -10.25
N PRO A 243 -16.19 -16.84 -11.29
CA PRO A 243 -17.24 -15.85 -11.13
C PRO A 243 -18.45 -16.37 -10.34
N GLU A 244 -18.81 -17.66 -10.47
CA GLU A 244 -19.94 -18.26 -9.76
C GLU A 244 -19.67 -18.35 -8.26
N LEU A 245 -18.46 -18.76 -7.85
CA LEU A 245 -18.04 -18.79 -6.45
C LEU A 245 -17.93 -17.39 -5.85
N VAL A 246 -17.40 -16.42 -6.59
CA VAL A 246 -17.35 -15.00 -6.19
C VAL A 246 -18.77 -14.48 -5.92
N SER A 247 -19.70 -14.69 -6.85
CA SER A 247 -21.09 -14.30 -6.69
C SER A 247 -21.74 -14.96 -5.46
N LYS A 248 -21.58 -16.27 -5.35
CA LYS A 248 -22.15 -17.09 -4.29
C LYS A 248 -21.71 -16.64 -2.89
N TYR A 249 -20.40 -16.45 -2.69
CA TYR A 249 -19.87 -16.07 -1.38
C TYR A 249 -20.07 -14.58 -1.06
N THR A 250 -20.06 -13.71 -2.06
CA THR A 250 -20.46 -12.31 -1.86
C THR A 250 -21.90 -12.22 -1.36
N ALA A 251 -22.83 -12.94 -1.98
CA ALA A 251 -24.21 -12.99 -1.55
C ALA A 251 -24.37 -13.59 -0.13
N ALA A 252 -23.56 -14.59 0.22
CA ALA A 252 -23.54 -15.16 1.57
C ALA A 252 -23.08 -14.14 2.62
N VAL A 253 -22.04 -13.37 2.35
CA VAL A 253 -21.56 -12.28 3.23
C VAL A 253 -22.64 -11.22 3.41
N LYS A 254 -23.28 -10.78 2.34
CA LYS A 254 -24.37 -9.77 2.38
C LYS A 254 -25.58 -10.22 3.20
N LYS A 255 -25.83 -11.52 3.36
CA LYS A 255 -26.86 -12.04 4.25
C LYS A 255 -26.50 -11.88 5.73
N GLY A 256 -25.21 -11.87 6.06
CA GLY A 256 -24.72 -11.80 7.44
C GLY A 256 -24.48 -10.38 7.95
N THR A 257 -24.58 -9.36 7.10
CA THR A 257 -24.21 -7.99 7.47
C THR A 257 -25.03 -6.91 6.79
N ASN A 258 -25.07 -5.73 7.43
CA ASN A 258 -25.61 -4.49 6.87
C ASN A 258 -24.54 -3.41 6.60
N ILE A 259 -23.28 -3.67 6.94
CA ILE A 259 -22.16 -2.76 6.62
C ILE A 259 -21.65 -3.02 5.21
N PRO A 260 -20.89 -2.07 4.63
CA PRO A 260 -20.34 -2.23 3.27
C PRO A 260 -19.43 -3.45 3.13
N VAL A 261 -19.45 -4.05 1.95
CA VAL A 261 -18.68 -5.25 1.59
C VAL A 261 -17.80 -4.99 0.38
N LEU A 262 -16.51 -5.22 0.51
CA LEU A 262 -15.53 -5.20 -0.57
C LEU A 262 -15.23 -6.61 -1.07
N ALA A 263 -15.15 -6.79 -2.38
CA ALA A 263 -14.60 -7.99 -2.98
C ALA A 263 -13.12 -7.78 -3.32
N LYS A 264 -12.21 -8.53 -2.67
CA LYS A 264 -10.78 -8.47 -2.96
C LYS A 264 -10.38 -9.46 -4.02
N MET A 265 -9.91 -8.91 -5.14
CA MET A 265 -9.69 -9.64 -6.38
C MET A 265 -8.26 -10.19 -6.49
N THR A 266 -8.14 -11.35 -7.16
CA THR A 266 -6.85 -11.98 -7.44
C THR A 266 -6.25 -11.47 -8.76
N PRO A 267 -4.94 -11.16 -8.81
CA PRO A 267 -4.26 -10.85 -10.08
C PRO A 267 -3.88 -12.10 -10.90
N ASN A 268 -4.16 -13.31 -10.36
CA ASN A 268 -3.81 -14.57 -11.03
C ASN A 268 -4.90 -14.96 -12.05
N ILE A 269 -5.31 -13.99 -12.85
CA ILE A 269 -6.38 -14.08 -13.85
C ILE A 269 -6.07 -13.13 -15.01
N GLY A 270 -6.57 -13.45 -16.19
CA GLY A 270 -6.38 -12.59 -17.38
C GLY A 270 -7.28 -11.35 -17.38
N ARG A 271 -8.55 -11.52 -16.96
CA ARG A 271 -9.60 -10.51 -16.99
C ARG A 271 -10.30 -10.39 -15.63
N MET A 272 -9.77 -9.51 -14.80
CA MET A 272 -10.26 -9.32 -13.41
C MET A 272 -11.68 -8.72 -13.38
N GLU A 273 -12.05 -7.92 -14.38
CA GLU A 273 -13.38 -7.32 -14.47
C GLU A 273 -14.51 -8.36 -14.52
N VAL A 274 -14.25 -9.58 -15.01
CA VAL A 274 -15.27 -10.63 -15.09
C VAL A 274 -15.78 -11.05 -13.69
N PRO A 275 -14.95 -11.57 -12.76
CA PRO A 275 -15.41 -11.87 -11.41
C PRO A 275 -15.77 -10.60 -10.62
N ALA A 276 -15.19 -9.43 -10.91
CA ALA A 276 -15.56 -8.18 -10.27
C ALA A 276 -17.02 -7.79 -10.55
N ILE A 277 -17.48 -7.93 -11.79
CA ILE A 277 -18.87 -7.70 -12.17
C ILE A 277 -19.80 -8.61 -11.36
N THR A 278 -19.50 -9.91 -11.25
CA THR A 278 -20.36 -10.85 -10.50
C THR A 278 -20.36 -10.58 -9.02
N ALA A 279 -19.26 -10.07 -8.43
CA ALA A 279 -19.23 -9.61 -7.05
C ALA A 279 -20.20 -8.44 -6.83
N VAL A 280 -20.18 -7.44 -7.70
CA VAL A 280 -21.05 -6.26 -7.62
C VAL A 280 -22.52 -6.65 -7.85
N GLU A 281 -22.81 -7.48 -8.84
CA GLU A 281 -24.15 -8.01 -9.09
C GLU A 281 -24.69 -8.84 -7.91
N ALA A 282 -23.81 -9.46 -7.11
CA ALA A 282 -24.15 -10.18 -5.89
C ALA A 282 -24.24 -9.29 -4.64
N GLY A 283 -24.00 -7.98 -4.77
CA GLY A 283 -24.20 -6.99 -3.72
C GLY A 283 -22.93 -6.46 -3.07
N ALA A 284 -21.73 -6.65 -3.64
CA ALA A 284 -20.55 -5.96 -3.17
C ALA A 284 -20.69 -4.43 -3.38
N ASP A 285 -20.35 -3.66 -2.35
CA ASP A 285 -20.42 -2.19 -2.36
C ASP A 285 -19.16 -1.53 -2.95
N GLY A 286 -18.08 -2.30 -3.07
CA GLY A 286 -16.82 -1.87 -3.66
C GLY A 286 -15.89 -3.03 -3.96
N LEU A 287 -14.75 -2.71 -4.57
CA LEU A 287 -13.72 -3.66 -4.97
C LEU A 287 -12.38 -3.31 -4.32
N ALA A 288 -11.52 -4.31 -4.13
CA ALA A 288 -10.12 -4.12 -3.73
C ALA A 288 -9.21 -4.94 -4.64
N ALA A 289 -8.16 -4.34 -5.18
CA ALA A 289 -7.20 -4.99 -6.07
C ALA A 289 -5.83 -4.29 -6.03
N ILE A 290 -4.78 -5.08 -6.06
CA ILE A 290 -4.66 -6.52 -6.28
C ILE A 290 -4.21 -7.24 -5.01
N ASN A 291 -4.54 -8.55 -4.87
CA ASN A 291 -3.80 -9.43 -3.97
C ASN A 291 -2.45 -9.79 -4.62
N THR A 292 -1.66 -10.64 -3.98
CA THR A 292 -0.34 -11.02 -4.44
C THR A 292 -0.35 -11.94 -5.66
N ILE A 293 0.69 -11.86 -6.49
CA ILE A 293 0.87 -12.68 -7.69
C ILE A 293 1.54 -14.00 -7.32
N LYS A 294 1.00 -15.13 -7.74
CA LYS A 294 1.65 -16.44 -7.55
C LYS A 294 3.04 -16.45 -8.19
N SER A 295 4.07 -16.84 -7.43
CA SER A 295 5.45 -16.78 -7.89
C SER A 295 6.36 -17.82 -7.25
N ILE A 296 7.48 -18.07 -7.93
CA ILE A 296 8.71 -18.66 -7.40
C ILE A 296 9.79 -17.61 -7.60
N THR A 297 10.51 -17.22 -6.54
CA THR A 297 11.51 -16.14 -6.62
C THR A 297 12.88 -16.64 -7.05
N ASN A 298 13.48 -17.49 -6.25
CA ASN A 298 14.83 -17.98 -6.47
C ASN A 298 14.90 -19.50 -6.24
N ILE A 299 15.90 -20.15 -6.85
CA ILE A 299 16.24 -21.55 -6.61
C ILE A 299 17.70 -21.59 -6.19
N ASN A 300 17.99 -22.25 -5.09
CA ASN A 300 19.35 -22.57 -4.68
C ASN A 300 19.87 -23.71 -5.58
N GLU A 301 20.88 -23.45 -6.36
CA GLU A 301 21.41 -24.39 -7.37
C GLU A 301 22.11 -25.60 -6.76
N ASP A 302 22.66 -25.48 -5.54
CA ASP A 302 23.35 -26.57 -4.84
C ASP A 302 22.35 -27.53 -4.17
N THR A 303 21.28 -27.00 -3.59
CA THR A 303 20.27 -27.79 -2.87
C THR A 303 19.03 -28.11 -3.70
N MET A 304 18.86 -27.50 -4.88
CA MET A 304 17.68 -27.58 -5.75
C MET A 304 16.38 -27.13 -5.05
N THR A 305 16.51 -26.29 -4.04
CA THR A 305 15.38 -25.80 -3.23
C THR A 305 15.03 -24.37 -3.57
N SER A 306 13.73 -24.06 -3.73
CA SER A 306 13.27 -22.68 -3.88
C SER A 306 13.25 -21.94 -2.53
N TYR A 307 13.24 -20.61 -2.57
CA TYR A 307 13.14 -19.76 -1.38
C TYR A 307 11.68 -19.30 -1.12
N PRO A 308 11.30 -19.01 0.17
CA PRO A 308 12.08 -19.33 1.37
C PRO A 308 12.19 -20.87 1.55
N ASP A 309 13.32 -21.33 2.05
CA ASP A 309 13.53 -22.75 2.31
C ASP A 309 12.94 -23.13 3.68
N VAL A 310 11.95 -24.00 3.68
CA VAL A 310 11.29 -24.54 4.88
C VAL A 310 11.59 -26.03 4.96
N GLY A 311 12.65 -26.40 5.69
CA GLY A 311 13.04 -27.79 5.89
C GLY A 311 13.40 -28.54 4.59
N GLY A 312 14.12 -27.90 3.67
CA GLY A 312 14.54 -28.48 2.39
C GLY A 312 13.46 -28.39 1.29
N ARG A 313 12.38 -27.67 1.51
CA ARG A 313 11.27 -27.50 0.55
C ARG A 313 10.78 -26.05 0.53
N SER A 314 10.01 -25.72 -0.48
CA SER A 314 9.30 -24.44 -0.59
C SER A 314 7.96 -24.62 -1.30
N SER A 315 7.20 -23.55 -1.38
CA SER A 315 5.92 -23.49 -2.09
C SER A 315 5.88 -22.33 -3.07
N VAL A 316 4.96 -22.35 -4.01
CA VAL A 316 4.55 -21.16 -4.75
C VAL A 316 3.98 -20.16 -3.75
N GLY A 317 4.50 -18.94 -3.75
CA GLY A 317 4.12 -17.90 -2.79
C GLY A 317 3.53 -16.68 -3.45
N GLY A 318 3.01 -15.77 -2.63
CA GLY A 318 2.48 -14.48 -3.07
C GLY A 318 3.61 -13.47 -3.28
N TYR A 319 3.71 -12.89 -4.49
CA TYR A 319 4.70 -11.86 -4.84
C TYR A 319 4.09 -10.47 -4.76
N SER A 320 4.82 -9.55 -4.13
CA SER A 320 4.43 -8.16 -3.87
C SER A 320 5.65 -7.21 -3.99
N GLY A 321 5.50 -5.96 -3.55
CA GLY A 321 6.55 -4.95 -3.61
C GLY A 321 6.49 -4.11 -4.88
N LYS A 322 7.47 -3.23 -5.09
CA LYS A 322 7.49 -2.24 -6.17
C LYS A 322 7.32 -2.85 -7.57
N ALA A 323 7.85 -4.06 -7.77
CA ALA A 323 7.81 -4.75 -9.05
C ALA A 323 6.39 -5.07 -9.56
N VAL A 324 5.39 -5.17 -8.67
CA VAL A 324 4.01 -5.49 -9.09
C VAL A 324 3.18 -4.26 -9.46
N LYS A 325 3.66 -3.02 -9.19
CA LYS A 325 2.89 -1.79 -9.43
C LYS A 325 2.34 -1.68 -10.86
N PRO A 326 3.12 -1.92 -11.93
CA PRO A 326 2.60 -1.79 -13.29
C PRO A 326 1.43 -2.76 -13.59
N ILE A 327 1.48 -3.95 -12.99
CA ILE A 327 0.42 -4.97 -13.14
C ILE A 327 -0.82 -4.53 -12.36
N ALA A 328 -0.64 -4.00 -11.15
CA ALA A 328 -1.74 -3.49 -10.34
C ALA A 328 -2.45 -2.31 -11.02
N LEU A 329 -1.69 -1.33 -11.52
CA LEU A 329 -2.24 -0.17 -12.25
C LEU A 329 -3.08 -0.61 -13.46
N ARG A 330 -2.63 -1.62 -14.22
CA ARG A 330 -3.39 -2.18 -15.34
C ARG A 330 -4.73 -2.75 -14.87
N PHE A 331 -4.78 -3.52 -13.79
CA PHE A 331 -6.03 -4.10 -13.29
C PHE A 331 -7.00 -3.04 -12.76
N ILE A 332 -6.48 -2.02 -12.07
CA ILE A 332 -7.30 -0.88 -11.63
C ILE A 332 -7.92 -0.18 -12.84
N HIS A 333 -7.11 0.15 -13.84
CA HIS A 333 -7.58 0.77 -15.09
C HIS A 333 -8.68 -0.06 -15.75
N ASP A 334 -8.47 -1.37 -15.94
CA ASP A 334 -9.42 -2.25 -16.62
C ASP A 334 -10.77 -2.32 -15.89
N MET A 335 -10.76 -2.37 -14.57
CA MET A 335 -11.98 -2.35 -13.76
C MET A 335 -12.67 -0.97 -13.80
N ALA A 336 -11.91 0.11 -13.62
CA ALA A 336 -12.45 1.47 -13.60
C ALA A 336 -13.05 1.89 -14.96
N LYS A 337 -12.48 1.39 -16.08
CA LYS A 337 -12.97 1.63 -17.44
C LYS A 337 -14.13 0.72 -17.85
N CYS A 338 -14.42 -0.32 -17.07
CA CYS A 338 -15.49 -1.25 -17.34
C CYS A 338 -16.86 -0.58 -17.08
N GLU A 339 -17.69 -0.44 -18.12
CA GLU A 339 -18.99 0.23 -18.01
C GLU A 339 -19.92 -0.38 -16.97
N LYS A 340 -19.88 -1.71 -16.76
CA LYS A 340 -20.65 -2.41 -15.73
C LYS A 340 -20.18 -2.15 -14.29
N LEU A 341 -18.97 -1.63 -14.13
CA LEU A 341 -18.38 -1.29 -12.84
C LEU A 341 -18.31 0.23 -12.60
N LYS A 342 -18.91 1.00 -13.51
CA LYS A 342 -18.89 2.46 -13.42
C LYS A 342 -19.50 2.97 -12.10
N GLY A 343 -18.73 3.80 -11.40
CA GLY A 343 -19.15 4.37 -10.12
C GLY A 343 -18.95 3.45 -8.91
N ILE A 344 -18.45 2.23 -9.10
CA ILE A 344 -18.10 1.33 -7.99
C ILE A 344 -16.75 1.77 -7.40
N PRO A 345 -16.67 2.04 -6.09
CA PRO A 345 -15.42 2.41 -5.44
C PRO A 345 -14.37 1.29 -5.51
N ILE A 346 -13.12 1.66 -5.80
CA ILE A 346 -12.00 0.72 -5.90
C ILE A 346 -10.92 1.10 -4.90
N SER A 347 -10.52 0.16 -4.06
CA SER A 347 -9.33 0.26 -3.22
C SER A 347 -8.12 -0.29 -3.96
N GLY A 348 -7.15 0.57 -4.27
CA GLY A 348 -5.95 0.24 -5.04
C GLY A 348 -4.82 -0.33 -4.17
N ILE A 349 -4.25 -1.47 -4.58
CA ILE A 349 -3.23 -2.20 -3.83
C ILE A 349 -2.15 -2.70 -4.79
N GLY A 350 -0.87 -2.56 -4.42
CA GLY A 350 0.24 -3.21 -5.11
C GLY A 350 1.41 -2.30 -5.48
N GLY A 351 2.51 -2.42 -4.76
CA GLY A 351 3.78 -1.75 -5.07
C GLY A 351 3.81 -0.25 -4.80
N ILE A 352 2.95 0.24 -3.92
CA ILE A 352 2.88 1.64 -3.51
C ILE A 352 3.92 1.90 -2.42
N GLU A 353 4.85 2.82 -2.66
CA GLU A 353 5.90 3.21 -1.72
C GLU A 353 5.90 4.72 -1.45
N THR A 354 5.51 5.52 -2.44
CA THR A 354 5.53 6.98 -2.38
C THR A 354 4.15 7.57 -2.65
N TRP A 355 3.98 8.84 -2.34
CA TRP A 355 2.75 9.57 -2.65
C TRP A 355 2.50 9.66 -4.18
N HIS A 356 3.55 9.65 -4.99
CA HIS A 356 3.44 9.57 -6.47
C HIS A 356 2.79 8.26 -6.89
N ASP A 357 3.24 7.13 -6.32
CA ASP A 357 2.62 5.83 -6.61
C ASP A 357 1.14 5.83 -6.26
N ALA A 358 0.78 6.35 -5.06
CA ALA A 358 -0.61 6.44 -4.65
C ALA A 358 -1.45 7.32 -5.58
N LEU A 359 -0.89 8.45 -6.03
CA LEU A 359 -1.54 9.35 -6.99
C LEU A 359 -1.83 8.64 -8.32
N GLU A 360 -0.91 7.83 -8.83
CA GLU A 360 -1.12 7.07 -10.08
C GLU A 360 -2.32 6.13 -9.96
N PHE A 361 -2.50 5.44 -8.82
CA PHE A 361 -3.68 4.62 -8.57
C PHE A 361 -4.97 5.43 -8.56
N ILE A 362 -4.95 6.62 -7.91
CA ILE A 362 -6.12 7.51 -7.86
C ILE A 362 -6.48 8.02 -9.25
N LEU A 363 -5.49 8.46 -10.02
CA LEU A 363 -5.69 8.93 -11.40
C LEU A 363 -6.24 7.84 -12.34
N LEU A 364 -6.02 6.56 -12.01
CA LEU A 364 -6.55 5.40 -12.75
C LEU A 364 -7.84 4.82 -12.14
N GLY A 365 -8.45 5.48 -11.14
CA GLY A 365 -9.79 5.15 -10.67
C GLY A 365 -9.89 4.59 -9.25
N SER A 366 -8.78 4.47 -8.50
CA SER A 366 -8.87 4.12 -7.09
C SER A 366 -9.33 5.30 -6.25
N SER A 367 -10.31 5.09 -5.38
CA SER A 367 -10.77 6.09 -4.41
C SER A 367 -10.20 5.88 -3.01
N ASN A 368 -9.58 4.72 -2.76
CA ASN A 368 -8.89 4.36 -1.53
C ASN A 368 -7.61 3.60 -1.86
N ILE A 369 -6.62 3.63 -0.98
CA ILE A 369 -5.28 3.05 -1.18
C ILE A 369 -4.95 2.14 -0.01
N GLN A 370 -4.53 0.90 -0.30
CA GLN A 370 -4.06 -0.03 0.72
C GLN A 370 -2.56 -0.37 0.52
N ILE A 371 -1.79 -0.40 1.60
CA ILE A 371 -0.33 -0.55 1.57
C ILE A 371 0.13 -1.61 2.58
N THR A 372 1.07 -2.48 2.16
CA THR A 372 1.70 -3.50 3.02
C THR A 372 3.22 -3.47 2.95
N THR A 373 3.79 -3.87 1.81
CA THR A 373 5.23 -4.20 1.69
C THR A 373 6.14 -3.04 2.06
N SER A 374 5.81 -1.81 1.66
CA SER A 374 6.57 -0.63 2.05
C SER A 374 6.47 -0.31 3.54
N VAL A 375 5.35 -0.65 4.19
CA VAL A 375 5.23 -0.53 5.66
C VAL A 375 6.10 -1.56 6.37
N MET A 376 6.19 -2.80 5.86
CA MET A 376 7.13 -3.81 6.39
C MET A 376 8.58 -3.33 6.29
N GLN A 377 8.92 -2.68 5.19
CA GLN A 377 10.28 -2.24 4.89
C GLN A 377 10.65 -0.96 5.64
N TYR A 378 9.73 0.00 5.77
CA TYR A 378 10.01 1.37 6.20
C TYR A 378 9.26 1.81 7.46
N GLY A 379 8.32 0.98 7.94
CA GLY A 379 7.50 1.26 9.12
C GLY A 379 6.30 2.18 8.84
N TYR A 380 5.44 2.33 9.84
CA TYR A 380 4.17 3.07 9.74
C TYR A 380 4.33 4.56 9.43
N ARG A 381 5.50 5.16 9.71
CA ARG A 381 5.78 6.60 9.53
C ARG A 381 5.80 7.06 8.07
N ILE A 382 5.81 6.15 7.09
CA ILE A 382 5.70 6.54 5.68
C ILE A 382 4.42 7.33 5.40
N ILE A 383 3.41 7.19 6.24
CA ILE A 383 2.15 7.93 6.13
C ILE A 383 2.35 9.45 6.16
N ASP A 384 3.34 9.97 6.89
CA ASP A 384 3.65 11.40 6.92
C ASP A 384 3.98 11.93 5.52
N ASP A 385 4.77 11.15 4.77
CA ASP A 385 5.22 11.53 3.43
C ASP A 385 4.14 11.29 2.37
N LEU A 386 3.31 10.27 2.54
CA LEU A 386 2.12 10.02 1.71
C LEU A 386 1.12 11.18 1.83
N ILE A 387 0.76 11.56 3.06
CA ILE A 387 -0.19 12.65 3.33
C ILE A 387 0.38 13.98 2.86
N SER A 388 1.59 14.36 3.29
CA SER A 388 2.14 15.68 2.97
C SER A 388 2.43 15.85 1.49
N GLY A 389 2.89 14.80 0.80
CA GLY A 389 3.09 14.82 -0.64
C GLY A 389 1.79 15.00 -1.42
N MET A 390 0.75 14.26 -1.07
CA MET A 390 -0.57 14.36 -1.69
C MET A 390 -1.21 15.73 -1.44
N GLN A 391 -1.16 16.24 -0.19
CA GLN A 391 -1.67 17.57 0.16
C GLN A 391 -1.00 18.68 -0.63
N ARG A 392 0.32 18.57 -0.80
CA ARG A 392 1.09 19.54 -1.59
C ARG A 392 0.73 19.49 -3.06
N TYR A 393 0.62 18.28 -3.63
CA TYR A 393 0.19 18.10 -5.02
C TYR A 393 -1.17 18.74 -5.27
N MET A 394 -2.17 18.48 -4.43
CA MET A 394 -3.49 19.06 -4.55
C MET A 394 -3.45 20.59 -4.45
N TRP A 395 -2.68 21.15 -3.52
CA TRP A 395 -2.52 22.59 -3.39
C TRP A 395 -1.87 23.22 -4.64
N GLU A 396 -0.79 22.61 -5.16
CA GLU A 396 -0.07 23.11 -6.35
C GLU A 396 -0.93 23.06 -7.62
N HIS A 397 -1.85 22.12 -7.69
CA HIS A 397 -2.75 21.93 -8.84
C HIS A 397 -4.16 22.50 -8.62
N HIS A 398 -4.40 23.22 -7.52
CA HIS A 398 -5.70 23.82 -7.18
C HIS A 398 -6.85 22.79 -7.14
N ILE A 399 -6.58 21.62 -6.56
CA ILE A 399 -7.54 20.53 -6.40
C ILE A 399 -8.14 20.66 -5.00
N ASP A 400 -9.46 20.85 -4.93
CA ASP A 400 -10.17 21.03 -3.66
C ASP A 400 -10.46 19.70 -2.97
N LYS A 401 -10.84 18.68 -3.76
CA LYS A 401 -11.20 17.35 -3.25
C LYS A 401 -10.47 16.25 -4.01
N LEU A 402 -10.05 15.22 -3.29
CA LEU A 402 -9.38 14.06 -3.89
C LEU A 402 -10.29 13.34 -4.90
N SER A 403 -11.61 13.33 -4.64
CA SER A 403 -12.60 12.75 -5.54
C SER A 403 -12.62 13.40 -6.94
N ASP A 404 -12.17 14.65 -7.08
CA ASP A 404 -12.22 15.39 -8.34
C ASP A 404 -11.19 14.84 -9.36
N ILE A 405 -10.20 14.11 -8.89
CA ILE A 405 -9.14 13.52 -9.75
C ILE A 405 -9.19 12.00 -9.83
N VAL A 406 -10.13 11.35 -9.17
CA VAL A 406 -10.30 9.90 -9.30
C VAL A 406 -10.65 9.55 -10.76
N GLY A 407 -9.79 8.76 -11.40
CA GLY A 407 -9.98 8.34 -12.79
C GLY A 407 -9.61 9.40 -13.85
N ALA A 408 -9.02 10.54 -13.47
CA ALA A 408 -8.71 11.63 -14.41
C ALA A 408 -7.77 11.24 -15.55
N ALA A 409 -6.98 10.16 -15.41
CA ALA A 409 -6.09 9.66 -16.45
C ALA A 409 -6.71 8.57 -17.34
N LEU A 410 -7.92 8.09 -17.04
CA LEU A 410 -8.52 6.95 -17.75
C LEU A 410 -8.67 7.19 -19.25
N GLU A 411 -9.09 8.38 -19.66
CA GLU A 411 -9.32 8.71 -21.06
C GLU A 411 -8.01 8.83 -21.87
N ASN A 412 -6.87 8.93 -21.19
CA ASN A 412 -5.56 9.02 -21.83
C ASN A 412 -4.89 7.64 -22.05
N VAL A 413 -5.51 6.57 -21.58
CA VAL A 413 -5.07 5.19 -21.81
C VAL A 413 -6.03 4.56 -22.81
N VAL A 414 -5.56 4.41 -24.05
CA VAL A 414 -6.36 3.96 -25.18
C VAL A 414 -5.75 2.72 -25.83
N PRO A 415 -6.51 1.94 -26.62
CA PRO A 415 -5.99 0.86 -27.44
C PRO A 415 -4.89 1.33 -28.38
N ALA A 416 -3.92 0.46 -28.67
CA ALA A 416 -2.77 0.80 -29.53
C ALA A 416 -3.18 1.30 -30.92
N GLU A 417 -4.33 0.86 -31.42
CA GLU A 417 -4.90 1.26 -32.72
C GLU A 417 -5.31 2.73 -32.75
N GLU A 418 -5.67 3.30 -31.61
CA GLU A 418 -6.06 4.71 -31.47
C GLU A 418 -4.85 5.64 -31.30
N LEU A 419 -3.64 5.08 -31.03
CA LEU A 419 -2.43 5.89 -30.91
C LEU A 419 -2.02 6.42 -32.27
N SER A 420 -1.97 7.76 -32.41
CA SER A 420 -1.45 8.38 -33.62
C SER A 420 0.01 7.99 -33.84
N ARG A 421 0.30 7.43 -35.02
CA ARG A 421 1.67 7.13 -35.46
C ARG A 421 2.42 8.39 -35.90
N ASN A 422 1.74 9.53 -35.99
CA ASN A 422 2.31 10.79 -36.43
C ASN A 422 2.86 11.60 -35.24
N THR A 423 4.17 11.73 -35.25
CA THR A 423 4.92 12.82 -34.65
C THR A 423 4.87 12.93 -33.13
N ILE A 424 5.53 12.04 -32.44
CA ILE A 424 6.17 12.45 -31.21
C ILE A 424 7.54 13.02 -31.62
N SER A 425 7.62 14.31 -31.86
CA SER A 425 8.90 15.00 -31.87
C SER A 425 9.36 15.07 -30.41
N TYR A 426 10.30 14.22 -30.03
CA TYR A 426 10.97 14.35 -28.75
C TYR A 426 12.02 15.45 -28.88
N PRO A 427 11.87 16.60 -28.21
CA PRO A 427 12.83 17.72 -28.32
C PRO A 427 14.26 17.31 -27.96
N MET A 428 14.42 16.24 -27.17
CA MET A 428 15.74 15.75 -26.77
C MET A 428 16.51 15.02 -27.88
N PHE A 429 15.86 14.70 -29.01
CA PHE A 429 16.49 14.07 -30.18
C PHE A 429 16.60 15.00 -31.37
N ASP A 430 16.21 16.25 -31.22
CA ASP A 430 16.46 17.26 -32.25
C ASP A 430 17.97 17.59 -32.27
N LYS A 431 18.67 17.01 -33.24
CA LYS A 431 20.13 17.19 -33.43
C LYS A 431 20.52 18.60 -33.85
N ASN A 432 19.56 19.51 -34.02
CA ASN A 432 19.74 20.88 -34.49
C ASN A 432 19.50 21.95 -33.41
N LYS A 433 19.42 21.53 -32.13
CA LYS A 433 19.40 22.44 -30.99
C LYS A 433 20.56 22.17 -30.04
#